data_29af5af769fd9bf80b9c496dce849d4b
#
_entry.id   29af5af769fd9bf80b9c496dce849d4b
#
_cell.length_a   1.000
_cell.length_b   1.000
_cell.length_c   1.000
_cell.angle_alpha   90.00
_cell.angle_beta   90.00
_cell.angle_gamma   90.00
#
_symmetry.space_group_name_H-M   'P 1'
#
loop_
_entity.id
_entity.type
_entity.pdbx_description
1 polymer ?
#
loop_
_entity_poly.entity_id
_entity_poly.type
_entity_poly.pdbx_seq_one_letter_code
_entity_poly.pdbx_strand_id
1 'polypeptide(L)'
;QIRKGVRTSFSSAVSGTDLIVGARGGSLQLLLYSVFRMGNAPNNLTWESYQDFKKHSRIRWTIPFSLGDSHHGYRVLGTNHDYFKRFRYGNRQRLKFSEGKPFSGVFDAVLGSEVARKRKYRLNDPIIVSHGTGSSSFLKHEDRPFTVVGILKPTGTPVDQTVHVSLEGIT
;
A
#
# COMPACT_ATOMS: atom_id res chain seq x y z
N GLN A 1 -21.88 20.32 2.14
CA GLN A 1 -22.00 18.89 1.75
C GLN A 1 -20.66 18.25 1.35
N ILE A 2 -19.78 18.92 0.60
CA ILE A 2 -18.48 18.40 0.16
C ILE A 2 -17.56 18.03 1.34
N ARG A 3 -17.47 18.87 2.38
CA ARG A 3 -16.64 18.60 3.57
C ARG A 3 -17.07 17.34 4.34
N LYS A 4 -18.36 17.04 4.40
CA LYS A 4 -18.88 15.82 5.04
C LYS A 4 -18.51 14.57 4.21
N GLY A 5 -18.65 14.64 2.89
CA GLY A 5 -18.31 13.52 1.99
C GLY A 5 -16.83 13.14 2.04
N VAL A 6 -15.92 14.10 2.00
CA VAL A 6 -14.47 13.87 2.09
C VAL A 6 -14.09 13.26 3.45
N ARG A 7 -14.67 13.76 4.54
CA ARG A 7 -14.42 13.23 5.88
C ARG A 7 -14.90 11.80 6.05
N THR A 8 -16.07 11.48 5.50
CA THR A 8 -16.65 10.12 5.53
C THR A 8 -15.82 9.16 4.69
N SER A 9 -15.40 9.57 3.49
CA SER A 9 -14.57 8.75 2.61
C SER A 9 -13.18 8.48 3.22
N PHE A 10 -12.57 9.49 3.87
CA PHE A 10 -11.30 9.35 4.57
C PHE A 10 -11.43 8.35 5.74
N SER A 11 -12.41 8.54 6.62
CA SER A 11 -12.61 7.65 7.79
C SER A 11 -13.02 6.23 7.38
N SER A 12 -13.57 6.05 6.18
CA SER A 12 -13.87 4.73 5.62
C SER A 12 -12.63 4.04 5.06
N ALA A 13 -11.70 4.79 4.48
CA ALA A 13 -10.49 4.23 3.88
C ALA A 13 -9.39 3.92 4.91
N VAL A 14 -9.23 4.78 5.93
CA VAL A 14 -8.24 4.62 7.00
C VAL A 14 -8.87 4.96 8.34
N SER A 15 -8.76 4.08 9.31
CA SER A 15 -9.25 4.30 10.67
C SER A 15 -8.23 3.86 11.72
N GLY A 16 -8.31 4.43 12.91
CA GLY A 16 -7.39 4.08 14.02
C GLY A 16 -5.93 4.48 13.79
N THR A 17 -5.69 5.41 12.88
CA THR A 17 -4.39 6.03 12.62
C THR A 17 -4.47 7.49 13.06
N ASP A 18 -3.57 7.91 13.94
CA ASP A 18 -3.61 9.26 14.51
C ASP A 18 -2.94 10.29 13.59
N LEU A 19 -1.93 9.87 12.82
CA LEU A 19 -1.10 10.77 12.01
C LEU A 19 -0.64 10.10 10.72
N ILE A 20 -0.64 10.86 9.63
CA ILE A 20 0.01 10.53 8.37
C ILE A 20 1.15 11.53 8.16
N VAL A 21 2.36 11.02 8.00
CA VAL A 21 3.56 11.82 7.79
C VAL A 21 4.09 11.59 6.39
N GLY A 22 4.39 12.66 5.69
CA GLY A 22 5.00 12.61 4.35
C GLY A 22 6.02 13.74 4.18
N ALA A 23 6.76 13.71 3.08
CA ALA A 23 7.65 14.80 2.71
C ALA A 23 6.86 16.10 2.51
N ARG A 24 7.55 17.24 2.61
CA ARG A 24 6.92 18.57 2.46
C ARG A 24 6.15 18.68 1.15
N GLY A 25 4.87 18.99 1.24
CA GLY A 25 3.92 19.14 0.15
C GLY A 25 2.56 19.59 0.67
N GLY A 26 1.56 19.62 -0.17
CA GLY A 26 0.18 19.94 0.24
C GLY A 26 -0.46 18.81 1.05
N SER A 27 -1.16 19.14 2.14
CA SER A 27 -1.88 18.15 2.95
C SER A 27 -2.92 17.36 2.16
N LEU A 28 -3.60 18.01 1.23
CA LEU A 28 -4.54 17.34 0.33
C LEU A 28 -3.84 16.33 -0.58
N GLN A 29 -2.68 16.69 -1.12
CA GLN A 29 -1.89 15.81 -1.97
C GLN A 29 -1.39 14.59 -1.20
N LEU A 30 -0.92 14.78 0.04
CA LEU A 30 -0.52 13.69 0.92
C LEU A 30 -1.69 12.73 1.18
N LEU A 31 -2.89 13.21 1.42
CA LEU A 31 -4.08 12.40 1.62
C LEU A 31 -4.47 11.64 0.34
N LEU A 32 -4.53 12.31 -0.81
CA LEU A 32 -4.85 11.67 -2.08
C LEU A 32 -3.88 10.54 -2.39
N TYR A 33 -2.60 10.76 -2.16
CA TYR A 33 -1.56 9.78 -2.43
C TYR A 33 -1.56 8.61 -1.42
N SER A 34 -1.54 8.91 -0.12
CA SER A 34 -1.38 7.89 0.92
C SER A 34 -2.66 7.09 1.18
N VAL A 35 -3.84 7.71 1.08
CA VAL A 35 -5.13 7.08 1.41
C VAL A 35 -5.85 6.58 0.16
N PHE A 36 -5.97 7.44 -0.85
CA PHE A 36 -6.74 7.12 -2.06
C PHE A 36 -5.90 6.52 -3.19
N ARG A 37 -4.58 6.42 -3.02
CA ARG A 37 -3.65 5.89 -4.02
C ARG A 37 -3.66 6.67 -5.33
N MET A 38 -3.97 7.96 -5.27
CA MET A 38 -4.12 8.86 -6.43
C MET A 38 -2.96 9.86 -6.51
N GLY A 39 -2.52 10.14 -7.73
CA GLY A 39 -1.43 11.09 -7.98
C GLY A 39 -0.04 10.52 -7.67
N ASN A 40 0.96 11.38 -7.60
CA ASN A 40 2.34 11.04 -7.29
C ASN A 40 2.84 11.93 -6.15
N ALA A 41 3.73 11.40 -5.32
CA ALA A 41 4.42 12.20 -4.33
C ALA A 41 5.52 13.03 -5.03
N PRO A 42 5.56 14.36 -4.82
CA PRO A 42 6.62 15.18 -5.38
C PRO A 42 7.98 14.92 -4.73
N ASN A 43 7.96 14.47 -3.48
CA ASN A 43 9.14 14.18 -2.66
C ASN A 43 8.87 12.96 -1.79
N ASN A 44 9.94 12.28 -1.40
CA ASN A 44 9.91 11.13 -0.49
C ASN A 44 10.51 11.51 0.87
N LEU A 45 10.07 10.82 1.93
CA LEU A 45 10.79 10.80 3.20
C LEU A 45 12.06 9.97 3.03
N THR A 46 13.15 10.43 3.65
CA THR A 46 14.37 9.63 3.72
C THR A 46 14.20 8.47 4.71
N TRP A 47 14.98 7.42 4.51
CA TRP A 47 15.00 6.28 5.43
C TRP A 47 15.41 6.68 6.86
N GLU A 48 16.35 7.63 6.98
CA GLU A 48 16.76 8.19 8.27
C GLU A 48 15.59 8.86 9.00
N SER A 49 14.85 9.74 8.30
CA SER A 49 13.66 10.38 8.87
C SER A 49 12.63 9.35 9.34
N TYR A 50 12.40 8.29 8.58
CA TYR A 50 11.51 7.21 8.99
C TYR A 50 12.01 6.51 10.26
N GLN A 51 13.31 6.23 10.38
CA GLN A 51 13.90 5.61 11.55
C GLN A 51 13.79 6.49 12.79
N ASP A 52 13.93 7.81 12.64
CA ASP A 52 13.75 8.76 13.73
C ASP A 52 12.31 8.75 14.25
N PHE A 53 11.32 8.76 13.36
CA PHE A 53 9.92 8.59 13.77
C PHE A 53 9.70 7.26 14.49
N LYS A 54 10.22 6.17 13.96
CA LYS A 54 10.07 4.83 14.54
C LYS A 54 10.64 4.72 15.95
N LYS A 55 11.73 5.41 16.24
CA LYS A 55 12.41 5.41 17.55
C LYS A 55 11.82 6.40 18.56
N HIS A 56 10.95 7.30 18.12
CA HIS A 56 10.42 8.35 18.97
C HIS A 56 9.53 7.79 20.09
N SER A 57 9.79 8.17 21.34
CA SER A 57 9.14 7.60 22.54
C SER A 57 7.62 7.74 22.61
N ARG A 58 7.05 8.76 21.95
CA ARG A 58 5.60 8.98 21.87
C ARG A 58 4.92 8.25 20.70
N ILE A 59 5.67 7.59 19.84
CA ILE A 59 5.13 6.85 18.70
C ILE A 59 5.09 5.36 19.03
N ARG A 60 3.91 4.80 19.09
CA ARG A 60 3.69 3.38 19.45
C ARG A 60 4.03 2.45 18.29
N TRP A 61 3.70 2.83 17.07
CA TRP A 61 3.95 2.08 15.86
C TRP A 61 3.93 2.96 14.61
N THR A 62 4.62 2.51 13.59
CA THR A 62 4.66 3.15 12.27
C THR A 62 4.44 2.11 11.19
N ILE A 63 3.81 2.50 10.10
CA ILE A 63 3.68 1.68 8.89
C ILE A 63 4.27 2.51 7.74
N PRO A 64 5.40 2.10 7.14
CA PRO A 64 5.96 2.79 5.98
C PRO A 64 5.13 2.50 4.73
N PHE A 65 5.01 3.51 3.86
CA PHE A 65 4.37 3.40 2.55
C PHE A 65 5.31 3.89 1.46
N SER A 66 5.60 3.03 0.48
CA SER A 66 6.23 3.38 -0.78
C SER A 66 5.26 3.06 -1.92
N LEU A 67 4.91 4.05 -2.73
CA LEU A 67 3.81 3.97 -3.72
C LEU A 67 4.28 4.37 -5.13
N GLY A 68 5.58 4.29 -5.41
CA GLY A 68 6.17 4.68 -6.69
C GLY A 68 5.93 3.70 -7.83
N ASP A 69 5.59 2.46 -7.53
CA ASP A 69 5.55 1.37 -8.49
C ASP A 69 4.13 1.00 -8.93
N SER A 70 4.06 0.21 -10.00
CA SER A 70 2.79 -0.26 -10.57
C SER A 70 2.89 -1.68 -11.10
N HIS A 71 1.73 -2.32 -11.20
CA HIS A 71 1.54 -3.62 -11.83
C HIS A 71 0.26 -3.58 -12.68
N HIS A 72 0.41 -3.61 -14.00
CA HIS A 72 -0.71 -3.50 -14.94
C HIS A 72 -1.70 -2.36 -14.64
N GLY A 73 -1.19 -1.19 -14.26
CA GLY A 73 -1.99 -0.02 -13.90
C GLY A 73 -2.51 0.00 -12.46
N TYR A 74 -2.34 -1.06 -11.69
CA TYR A 74 -2.59 -1.06 -10.25
C TYR A 74 -1.40 -0.52 -9.48
N ARG A 75 -1.67 0.24 -8.43
CA ARG A 75 -0.62 0.72 -7.53
C ARG A 75 0.01 -0.44 -6.78
N VAL A 76 1.33 -0.40 -6.67
CA VAL A 76 2.09 -1.26 -5.77
C VAL A 76 2.42 -0.48 -4.51
N LEU A 77 2.10 -1.06 -3.37
CA LEU A 77 2.43 -0.54 -2.05
C LEU A 77 3.56 -1.37 -1.45
N GLY A 78 4.75 -0.80 -1.38
CA GLY A 78 5.83 -1.31 -0.54
C GLY A 78 5.58 -0.94 0.91
N THR A 79 5.54 -1.93 1.79
CA THR A 79 5.26 -1.74 3.20
C THR A 79 5.91 -2.83 4.06
N ASN A 80 5.61 -2.85 5.34
CA ASN A 80 6.10 -3.86 6.26
C ASN A 80 4.96 -4.77 6.78
N HIS A 81 5.34 -5.79 7.53
CA HIS A 81 4.41 -6.77 8.08
C HIS A 81 3.37 -6.17 9.06
N ASP A 82 3.69 -5.04 9.70
CA ASP A 82 2.77 -4.33 10.59
C ASP A 82 1.55 -3.77 9.86
N TYR A 83 1.63 -3.58 8.55
CA TYR A 83 0.47 -3.19 7.75
C TYR A 83 -0.69 -4.15 7.96
N PHE A 84 -0.50 -5.45 7.84
CA PHE A 84 -1.57 -6.45 8.01
C PHE A 84 -2.05 -6.57 9.46
N LYS A 85 -1.19 -6.29 10.43
CA LYS A 85 -1.53 -6.34 11.85
C LYS A 85 -2.29 -5.11 12.33
N ARG A 86 -1.88 -3.92 11.88
CA ARG A 86 -2.26 -2.64 12.48
C ARG A 86 -3.17 -1.79 11.62
N PHE A 87 -3.08 -1.87 10.29
CA PHE A 87 -3.96 -1.11 9.42
C PHE A 87 -5.42 -1.46 9.67
N ARG A 88 -6.27 -0.42 9.68
CA ARG A 88 -7.72 -0.53 9.89
C ARG A 88 -8.43 0.34 8.87
N TYR A 89 -9.61 -0.11 8.46
CA TYR A 89 -10.50 0.62 7.56
C TYR A 89 -11.93 0.61 8.09
N GLY A 90 -12.78 1.49 7.57
CA GLY A 90 -14.17 1.58 7.99
C GLY A 90 -14.32 1.76 9.49
N ASN A 91 -15.20 0.99 10.09
CA ASN A 91 -15.38 0.97 11.55
C ASN A 91 -14.30 0.10 12.23
N ARG A 92 -13.04 0.51 12.12
CA ARG A 92 -11.85 -0.17 12.71
C ARG A 92 -11.70 -1.64 12.33
N GLN A 93 -12.15 -2.02 11.13
CA GLN A 93 -12.04 -3.39 10.65
C GLN A 93 -10.60 -3.74 10.30
N ARG A 94 -10.22 -4.98 10.57
CA ARG A 94 -8.92 -5.54 10.20
C ARG A 94 -8.93 -6.06 8.77
N LEU A 95 -7.79 -5.99 8.10
CA LEU A 95 -7.60 -6.73 6.86
C LEU A 95 -7.73 -8.23 7.13
N LYS A 96 -8.50 -8.91 6.28
CA LYS A 96 -8.70 -10.36 6.34
C LYS A 96 -8.27 -10.97 5.00
N PHE A 97 -7.75 -12.18 5.05
CA PHE A 97 -7.39 -12.94 3.87
C PHE A 97 -8.57 -13.80 3.42
N SER A 98 -8.82 -13.82 2.11
CA SER A 98 -9.69 -14.83 1.49
C SER A 98 -8.91 -16.11 1.24
N GLU A 99 -7.63 -15.96 0.85
CA GLU A 99 -6.71 -17.07 0.59
C GLU A 99 -5.30 -16.69 1.04
N GLY A 100 -4.50 -17.68 1.43
CA GLY A 100 -3.11 -17.51 1.77
C GLY A 100 -2.87 -16.75 3.08
N LYS A 101 -1.78 -15.99 3.12
CA LYS A 101 -1.24 -15.35 4.33
C LYS A 101 -0.53 -14.03 4.00
N PRO A 102 -0.17 -13.22 5.03
CA PRO A 102 0.71 -12.07 4.84
C PRO A 102 2.05 -12.48 4.21
N PHE A 103 2.69 -11.58 3.49
CA PHE A 103 4.04 -11.83 2.99
C PHE A 103 5.04 -12.03 4.14
N SER A 104 6.03 -12.86 3.92
CA SER A 104 7.14 -13.13 4.84
C SER A 104 8.50 -13.07 4.15
N GLY A 105 8.53 -13.37 2.87
CA GLY A 105 9.71 -13.24 2.01
C GLY A 105 9.80 -11.87 1.35
N VAL A 106 11.00 -11.52 0.90
CA VAL A 106 11.29 -10.24 0.21
C VAL A 106 10.48 -10.10 -1.07
N PHE A 107 10.33 -11.18 -1.83
CA PHE A 107 9.61 -11.21 -3.10
C PHE A 107 8.22 -11.86 -3.00
N ASP A 108 7.60 -11.77 -1.84
CA ASP A 108 6.21 -12.15 -1.67
C ASP A 108 5.28 -10.98 -1.99
N ALA A 109 4.12 -11.27 -2.56
CA ALA A 109 3.07 -10.29 -2.82
C ALA A 109 1.74 -10.73 -2.22
N VAL A 110 0.99 -9.75 -1.72
CA VAL A 110 -0.39 -9.89 -1.28
C VAL A 110 -1.26 -8.99 -2.14
N LEU A 111 -2.28 -9.57 -2.75
CA LEU A 111 -3.16 -8.85 -3.68
C LEU A 111 -4.42 -8.34 -2.99
N GLY A 112 -4.84 -7.14 -3.34
CA GLY A 112 -6.19 -6.67 -3.10
C GLY A 112 -7.21 -7.52 -3.87
N SER A 113 -8.42 -7.64 -3.36
CA SER A 113 -9.46 -8.53 -3.89
C SER A 113 -9.78 -8.25 -5.36
N GLU A 114 -9.83 -6.99 -5.76
CA GLU A 114 -10.16 -6.59 -7.13
C GLU A 114 -9.01 -6.87 -8.11
N VAL A 115 -7.76 -6.69 -7.68
CA VAL A 115 -6.58 -7.06 -8.49
C VAL A 115 -6.61 -8.55 -8.80
N ALA A 116 -6.76 -9.39 -7.78
CA ALA A 116 -6.80 -10.84 -7.95
C ALA A 116 -7.95 -11.27 -8.87
N ARG A 117 -9.16 -10.72 -8.63
CA ARG A 117 -10.36 -11.06 -9.43
C ARG A 117 -10.23 -10.63 -10.89
N LYS A 118 -9.84 -9.37 -11.15
CA LYS A 118 -9.78 -8.84 -12.53
C LYS A 118 -8.65 -9.44 -13.34
N ARG A 119 -7.53 -9.72 -12.70
CA ARG A 119 -6.36 -10.32 -13.35
C ARG A 119 -6.37 -11.85 -13.31
N LYS A 120 -7.35 -12.45 -12.61
CA LYS A 120 -7.51 -13.91 -12.44
C LYS A 120 -6.30 -14.57 -11.76
N TYR A 121 -5.63 -13.84 -10.84
CA TYR A 121 -4.50 -14.36 -10.10
C TYR A 121 -4.92 -15.33 -9.00
N ARG A 122 -4.06 -16.31 -8.77
CA ARG A 122 -4.15 -17.32 -7.71
C ARG A 122 -2.88 -17.30 -6.86
N LEU A 123 -2.91 -18.02 -5.75
CA LEU A 123 -1.71 -18.25 -4.96
C LEU A 123 -0.63 -18.93 -5.81
N ASN A 124 0.61 -18.52 -5.59
CA ASN A 124 1.83 -18.95 -6.30
C ASN A 124 1.99 -18.40 -7.73
N ASP A 125 1.07 -17.59 -8.23
CA ASP A 125 1.28 -16.92 -9.51
C ASP A 125 2.41 -15.89 -9.41
N PRO A 126 3.26 -15.77 -10.43
CA PRO A 126 4.27 -14.72 -10.49
C PRO A 126 3.66 -13.39 -10.93
N ILE A 127 4.13 -12.29 -10.33
CA ILE A 127 3.80 -10.94 -10.78
C ILE A 127 5.06 -10.11 -10.96
N ILE A 128 5.06 -9.26 -11.99
CA ILE A 128 6.16 -8.36 -12.30
C ILE A 128 5.76 -6.94 -11.87
N VAL A 129 6.60 -6.32 -11.08
CA VAL A 129 6.44 -4.93 -10.65
C VAL A 129 7.29 -4.05 -11.55
N SER A 130 6.72 -2.91 -11.97
CA SER A 130 7.40 -1.92 -12.80
C SER A 130 7.55 -0.61 -12.05
N HIS A 131 8.70 0.03 -12.17
CA HIS A 131 8.92 1.36 -11.61
C HIS A 131 8.09 2.40 -12.35
N GLY A 132 7.41 3.27 -11.58
CA GLY A 132 6.56 4.32 -12.12
C GLY A 132 5.14 3.85 -12.45
N THR A 133 4.30 4.82 -12.80
CA THR A 133 2.86 4.60 -13.03
C THR A 133 2.44 4.75 -14.49
N GLY A 134 3.40 4.98 -15.40
CA GLY A 134 3.16 5.14 -16.83
C GLY A 134 3.34 3.86 -17.64
N SER A 135 2.66 3.79 -18.79
CA SER A 135 2.83 2.69 -19.75
C SER A 135 4.24 2.60 -20.37
N SER A 136 5.10 3.58 -20.10
CA SER A 136 6.46 3.73 -20.64
C SER A 136 7.55 3.41 -19.61
N SER A 137 7.23 2.75 -18.51
CA SER A 137 8.24 2.35 -17.52
C SER A 137 9.15 1.27 -18.13
N PHE A 138 10.36 1.66 -18.52
CA PHE A 138 11.35 0.80 -19.16
C PHE A 138 12.16 -0.06 -18.19
N LEU A 139 12.04 0.18 -16.88
CA LEU A 139 12.72 -0.60 -15.85
C LEU A 139 11.71 -1.56 -15.19
N LYS A 140 11.68 -2.76 -15.67
CA LYS A 140 10.91 -3.85 -15.10
C LYS A 140 11.86 -4.72 -14.26
N HIS A 141 11.41 -5.16 -13.10
CA HIS A 141 12.07 -6.23 -12.35
C HIS A 141 11.73 -7.60 -12.98
N GLU A 142 11.98 -7.75 -14.30
CA GLU A 142 11.70 -9.01 -15.00
C GLU A 142 12.54 -10.17 -14.46
N ASP A 143 13.72 -9.87 -13.93
CA ASP A 143 14.65 -10.88 -13.40
C ASP A 143 14.26 -11.40 -12.01
N ARG A 144 13.31 -10.76 -11.32
CA ARG A 144 12.89 -11.14 -9.97
C ARG A 144 11.39 -10.93 -9.77
N PRO A 145 10.55 -11.84 -10.28
CA PRO A 145 9.11 -11.76 -10.08
C PRO A 145 8.76 -11.94 -8.60
N PHE A 146 7.72 -11.25 -8.16
CA PHE A 146 7.08 -11.50 -6.86
C PHE A 146 6.14 -12.69 -6.98
N THR A 147 5.98 -13.44 -5.90
CA THR A 147 5.06 -14.58 -5.82
C THR A 147 3.83 -14.19 -5.02
N VAL A 148 2.64 -14.44 -5.53
CA VAL A 148 1.39 -14.22 -4.81
C VAL A 148 1.27 -15.22 -3.66
N VAL A 149 1.34 -14.73 -2.42
CA VAL A 149 1.23 -15.57 -1.21
C VAL A 149 -0.07 -15.35 -0.45
N GLY A 150 -0.83 -14.31 -0.80
CA GLY A 150 -2.10 -14.01 -0.15
C GLY A 150 -3.00 -13.13 -1.01
N ILE A 151 -4.31 -13.28 -0.80
CA ILE A 151 -5.36 -12.47 -1.42
C ILE A 151 -6.26 -11.96 -0.29
N LEU A 152 -6.47 -10.64 -0.25
CA LEU A 152 -7.32 -10.02 0.76
C LEU A 152 -8.81 -10.19 0.42
N LYS A 153 -9.64 -10.23 1.46
CA LYS A 153 -11.09 -10.09 1.30
C LYS A 153 -11.44 -8.66 0.85
N PRO A 154 -12.57 -8.47 0.14
CA PRO A 154 -13.04 -7.14 -0.23
C PRO A 154 -13.17 -6.22 0.97
N THR A 155 -12.70 -4.97 0.82
CA THR A 155 -12.77 -3.94 1.85
C THR A 155 -13.68 -2.77 1.46
N GLY A 156 -13.98 -2.61 0.17
CA GLY A 156 -14.66 -1.44 -0.39
C GLY A 156 -13.80 -0.17 -0.35
N THR A 157 -12.48 -0.30 -0.24
CA THR A 157 -11.51 0.79 -0.15
C THR A 157 -10.44 0.64 -1.24
N PRO A 158 -9.54 1.63 -1.42
CA PRO A 158 -8.42 1.52 -2.36
C PRO A 158 -7.50 0.31 -2.14
N VAL A 159 -7.55 -0.32 -0.97
CA VAL A 159 -6.83 -1.57 -0.67
C VAL A 159 -7.18 -2.67 -1.68
N ASP A 160 -8.43 -2.72 -2.12
CA ASP A 160 -8.91 -3.75 -3.07
C ASP A 160 -8.21 -3.68 -4.42
N GLN A 161 -7.73 -2.49 -4.81
CA GLN A 161 -7.03 -2.21 -6.07
C GLN A 161 -5.52 -2.06 -5.90
N THR A 162 -4.96 -2.54 -4.80
CA THR A 162 -3.54 -2.40 -4.47
C THR A 162 -2.83 -3.76 -4.46
N VAL A 163 -1.62 -3.80 -5.01
CA VAL A 163 -0.66 -4.90 -4.82
C VAL A 163 0.23 -4.54 -3.64
N HIS A 164 0.33 -5.37 -2.64
CA HIS A 164 1.15 -5.15 -1.44
C HIS A 164 2.39 -6.03 -1.49
N VAL A 165 3.55 -5.43 -1.33
CA VAL A 165 4.85 -6.13 -1.33
C VAL A 165 5.69 -5.66 -0.15
N SER A 166 6.77 -6.40 0.16
CA SER A 166 7.70 -5.93 1.17
C SER A 166 8.43 -4.67 0.68
N LEU A 167 8.73 -3.75 1.60
CA LEU A 167 9.50 -2.55 1.26
C LEU A 167 10.87 -2.91 0.71
N GLU A 168 11.50 -3.98 1.24
CA GLU A 168 12.81 -4.48 0.81
C GLU A 168 12.81 -5.00 -0.63
N GLY A 169 11.68 -5.48 -1.13
CA GLY A 169 11.57 -6.02 -2.49
C GLY A 169 11.50 -4.97 -3.59
N ILE A 170 11.28 -3.68 -3.22
CA ILE A 170 11.16 -2.55 -4.17
C ILE A 170 12.20 -1.44 -3.90
N THR A 171 13.16 -1.66 -3.02
CA THR A 171 14.31 -0.77 -2.76
C THR A 171 15.64 -1.33 -3.30
#